data_edbff4cfbd69f0954553162f2469ac20
#
_entry.id   edbff4cfbd69f0954553162f2469ac20
#
_cell.length_a   1.000
_cell.length_b   1.000
_cell.length_c   1.000
_cell.angle_alpha   90.00
_cell.angle_beta   90.00
_cell.angle_gamma   90.00
#
_symmetry.space_group_name_H-M   'P 1'
#
loop_
_entity.id
_entity.type
_entity.pdbx_description
1 polymer ?
#
loop_
_entity_poly.entity_id
_entity_poly.type
_entity_poly.pdbx_seq_one_letter_code
_entity_poly.pdbx_strand_id
1 'polypeptide(L)'
;AFGRMVRFLGQLFDRSKGVLGVDVGASWTTVAAATEKTYALNLSPLGSGAGAAEVLVQSTLADITRWLPIHMSAEEVRDRIFQKSLHPASLPESAEDLLIEQAVARQIMRLSMAQTQARWPNLGYSFEPMLVSGAAVTHTPTPQQSLMMILDGLQPIGLTTIILDQNGLTPALGAIASFNSILPVQVFESGAFLSLATVICPVSSAREGTPILHARLQYENGEEDVFEVLKGSLLSLPLRLGVTGKLYLQALRGTTIDPRLRPAGGFKITGGICGAVIDARGRPLNLPVEDARRRELLKKWALALGG
;
A
#
# COMPACT_ATOMS: atom_id res chain seq x y z
N ALA A 1 3.44 18.66 -10.52
CA ALA A 1 2.43 17.97 -11.30
C ALA A 1 1.74 16.87 -10.49
N PHE A 2 2.45 15.83 -10.02
CA PHE A 2 1.88 14.71 -9.23
C PHE A 2 1.04 15.21 -8.04
N GLY A 3 1.62 16.00 -7.14
CA GLY A 3 0.91 16.54 -5.97
C GLY A 3 -0.32 17.40 -6.32
N ARG A 4 -0.36 18.05 -7.49
CA ARG A 4 -1.56 18.76 -7.94
C ARG A 4 -2.71 17.81 -8.24
N MET A 5 -2.44 16.65 -8.85
CA MET A 5 -3.46 15.63 -9.05
C MET A 5 -3.99 15.09 -7.72
N VAL A 6 -3.12 14.79 -6.76
CA VAL A 6 -3.53 14.35 -5.42
C VAL A 6 -4.40 15.38 -4.73
N ARG A 7 -4.02 16.67 -4.83
CA ARG A 7 -4.84 17.79 -4.30
C ARG A 7 -6.20 17.89 -5.00
N PHE A 8 -6.24 17.69 -6.31
CA PHE A 8 -7.47 17.67 -7.09
C PHE A 8 -8.38 16.52 -6.67
N LEU A 9 -7.84 15.32 -6.56
CA LEU A 9 -8.59 14.15 -6.06
C LEU A 9 -9.11 14.37 -4.63
N GLY A 10 -8.34 15.01 -3.76
CA GLY A 10 -8.77 15.37 -2.41
C GLY A 10 -9.97 16.33 -2.36
N GLN A 11 -10.30 16.99 -3.48
CA GLN A 11 -11.52 17.81 -3.61
C GLN A 11 -12.71 17.00 -4.13
N LEU A 12 -12.47 15.90 -4.86
CA LEU A 12 -13.49 15.03 -5.45
C LEU A 12 -13.96 13.95 -4.47
N PHE A 13 -13.02 13.35 -3.74
CA PHE A 13 -13.30 12.31 -2.76
C PHE A 13 -13.72 12.87 -1.41
N ASP A 14 -14.06 11.98 -0.48
CA ASP A 14 -14.45 12.37 0.89
C ASP A 14 -13.29 13.11 1.58
N ARG A 15 -13.46 14.42 1.73
CA ARG A 15 -12.45 15.31 2.32
C ARG A 15 -12.08 14.94 3.75
N SER A 16 -13.01 14.31 4.49
CA SER A 16 -12.77 13.90 5.88
C SER A 16 -11.73 12.79 5.98
N LYS A 17 -11.63 11.94 4.94
CA LYS A 17 -10.67 10.85 4.87
C LYS A 17 -9.35 11.29 4.21
N GLY A 18 -9.44 12.16 3.20
CA GLY A 18 -8.31 12.63 2.42
C GLY A 18 -7.75 11.58 1.46
N VAL A 19 -6.88 12.03 0.57
CA VAL A 19 -6.22 11.21 -0.46
C VAL A 19 -4.72 11.19 -0.21
N LEU A 20 -4.10 10.02 -0.31
CA LEU A 20 -2.65 9.86 -0.34
C LEU A 20 -2.21 9.47 -1.74
N GLY A 21 -1.18 10.13 -2.26
CA GLY A 21 -0.48 9.73 -3.48
C GLY A 21 0.98 9.42 -3.17
N VAL A 22 1.49 8.31 -3.70
CA VAL A 22 2.90 7.93 -3.60
C VAL A 22 3.41 7.53 -4.97
N ASP A 23 4.49 8.16 -5.40
CA ASP A 23 5.18 7.86 -6.67
C ASP A 23 6.62 7.45 -6.38
N VAL A 24 6.92 6.16 -6.58
CA VAL A 24 8.25 5.59 -6.37
C VAL A 24 9.02 5.61 -7.70
N GLY A 25 9.68 6.70 -7.97
CA GLY A 25 10.49 6.85 -9.18
C GLY A 25 11.86 6.19 -9.08
N ALA A 26 12.66 6.26 -10.18
CA ALA A 26 13.99 5.70 -10.19
C ALA A 26 14.99 6.46 -9.31
N SER A 27 14.87 7.79 -9.22
CA SER A 27 15.80 8.65 -8.46
C SER A 27 15.16 9.28 -7.23
N TRP A 28 13.86 9.60 -7.31
CA TRP A 28 13.13 10.33 -6.28
C TRP A 28 11.80 9.66 -6.01
N THR A 29 11.35 9.75 -4.78
CA THR A 29 10.00 9.36 -4.37
C THR A 29 9.23 10.61 -3.96
N THR A 30 8.01 10.73 -4.48
CA THR A 30 7.07 11.80 -4.12
C THR A 30 5.96 11.22 -3.25
N VAL A 31 5.75 11.82 -2.09
CA VAL A 31 4.57 11.57 -1.25
C VAL A 31 3.75 12.84 -1.21
N ALA A 32 2.51 12.77 -1.63
CA ALA A 32 1.56 13.86 -1.55
C ALA A 32 0.31 13.42 -0.79
N ALA A 33 -0.20 14.25 0.10
CA ALA A 33 -1.45 13.98 0.79
C ALA A 33 -2.33 15.23 0.83
N ALA A 34 -3.60 15.05 0.56
CA ALA A 34 -4.60 16.12 0.59
C ALA A 34 -5.75 15.70 1.49
N THR A 35 -5.92 16.39 2.60
CA THR A 35 -7.06 16.26 3.52
C THR A 35 -7.84 17.57 3.54
N GLU A 36 -8.95 17.63 4.26
CA GLU A 36 -9.71 18.86 4.44
C GLU A 36 -8.85 20.03 4.99
N LYS A 37 -7.90 19.71 5.87
CA LYS A 37 -7.13 20.69 6.64
C LYS A 37 -5.68 20.84 6.20
N THR A 38 -5.14 19.85 5.49
CA THR A 38 -3.70 19.78 5.23
C THR A 38 -3.43 19.34 3.81
N TYR A 39 -2.52 20.04 3.15
CA TYR A 39 -1.87 19.56 1.94
C TYR A 39 -0.38 19.38 2.24
N ALA A 40 0.09 18.15 2.15
CA ALA A 40 1.48 17.78 2.31
C ALA A 40 2.07 17.37 0.96
N LEU A 41 3.30 17.78 0.69
CA LEU A 41 4.08 17.36 -0.47
C LEU A 41 5.53 17.19 -0.04
N ASN A 42 6.00 15.96 -0.07
CA ASN A 42 7.37 15.60 0.24
C ASN A 42 8.06 14.96 -0.95
N LEU A 43 9.29 15.38 -1.25
CA LEU A 43 10.17 14.74 -2.21
C LEU A 43 11.38 14.19 -1.46
N SER A 44 11.60 12.90 -1.58
CA SER A 44 12.73 12.20 -0.97
C SER A 44 13.71 11.77 -2.07
N PRO A 45 15.03 11.92 -1.89
CA PRO A 45 16.03 11.44 -2.85
C PRO A 45 16.20 9.92 -2.76
N LEU A 46 15.11 9.21 -2.56
CA LEU A 46 15.00 7.76 -2.46
C LEU A 46 14.32 7.25 -3.72
N GLY A 47 14.93 6.33 -4.42
CA GLY A 47 14.36 5.79 -5.65
C GLY A 47 14.76 4.33 -5.87
N SER A 48 14.01 3.64 -6.72
CA SER A 48 14.23 2.22 -7.02
C SER A 48 15.32 1.94 -8.06
N GLY A 49 15.96 2.99 -8.61
CA GLY A 49 17.03 2.94 -9.58
C GLY A 49 18.22 3.76 -9.10
N ALA A 50 18.51 4.91 -9.72
CA ALA A 50 19.63 5.77 -9.34
C ALA A 50 19.59 6.23 -7.87
N GLY A 51 18.40 6.34 -7.27
CA GLY A 51 18.22 6.63 -5.85
C GLY A 51 18.33 5.43 -4.91
N ALA A 52 18.61 4.22 -5.41
CA ALA A 52 18.61 3.01 -4.58
C ALA A 52 19.76 3.00 -3.55
N ALA A 53 20.94 3.52 -3.92
CA ALA A 53 22.08 3.62 -2.99
C ALA A 53 21.77 4.56 -1.80
N GLU A 54 20.97 5.61 -2.01
CA GLU A 54 20.58 6.54 -0.95
C GLU A 54 19.73 5.86 0.15
N VAL A 55 19.02 4.78 -0.19
CA VAL A 55 18.29 3.98 0.79
C VAL A 55 19.22 3.36 1.83
N LEU A 56 20.44 2.94 1.41
CA LEU A 56 21.47 2.40 2.31
C LEU A 56 22.11 3.47 3.20
N VAL A 57 22.07 4.74 2.78
CA VAL A 57 22.53 5.86 3.61
C VAL A 57 21.53 6.19 4.71
N GLN A 58 20.24 6.06 4.41
CA GLN A 58 19.15 6.47 5.31
C GLN A 58 18.54 5.31 6.12
N SER A 59 18.96 4.07 5.89
CA SER A 59 18.52 2.89 6.64
C SER A 59 19.62 1.85 6.74
N THR A 60 19.44 0.90 7.64
CA THR A 60 20.36 -0.24 7.74
C THR A 60 20.04 -1.28 6.66
N LEU A 61 21.04 -2.08 6.30
CA LEU A 61 20.83 -3.19 5.38
C LEU A 61 19.82 -4.21 5.93
N ALA A 62 19.77 -4.38 7.26
CA ALA A 62 18.80 -5.22 7.95
C ALA A 62 17.35 -4.74 7.72
N ASP A 63 17.13 -3.44 7.57
CA ASP A 63 15.80 -2.88 7.25
C ASP A 63 15.30 -3.26 5.85
N ILE A 64 16.21 -3.61 4.96
CA ILE A 64 15.91 -4.10 3.60
C ILE A 64 15.80 -5.62 3.61
N THR A 65 16.81 -6.32 4.14
CA THR A 65 16.88 -7.79 4.11
C THR A 65 15.74 -8.45 4.90
N ARG A 66 15.17 -7.77 5.89
CA ARG A 66 14.01 -8.28 6.63
C ARG A 66 12.78 -8.55 5.75
N TRP A 67 12.71 -7.98 4.54
CA TRP A 67 11.62 -8.22 3.59
C TRP A 67 11.86 -9.39 2.64
N LEU A 68 13.05 -10.00 2.68
CA LEU A 68 13.39 -11.11 1.80
C LEU A 68 12.80 -12.43 2.34
N PRO A 69 12.00 -13.15 1.54
CA PRO A 69 11.47 -14.46 1.93
C PRO A 69 12.48 -15.61 1.75
N ILE A 70 13.70 -15.29 1.29
CA ILE A 70 14.82 -16.20 1.09
C ILE A 70 16.03 -15.75 1.88
N HIS A 71 17.02 -16.65 2.03
CA HIS A 71 18.30 -16.29 2.62
C HIS A 71 19.24 -15.73 1.54
N MET A 72 19.76 -14.55 1.80
CA MET A 72 20.82 -13.92 1.00
C MET A 72 21.83 -13.28 1.95
N SER A 73 23.11 -13.25 1.56
CA SER A 73 24.13 -12.57 2.35
C SER A 73 23.92 -11.05 2.29
N ALA A 74 24.30 -10.38 3.37
CA ALA A 74 24.19 -8.92 3.45
C ALA A 74 25.06 -8.23 2.36
N GLU A 75 26.22 -8.79 2.05
CA GLU A 75 27.12 -8.29 1.01
C GLU A 75 26.49 -8.39 -0.37
N GLU A 76 25.94 -9.55 -0.70
CA GLU A 76 25.26 -9.78 -1.98
C GLU A 76 24.08 -8.80 -2.20
N VAL A 77 23.23 -8.60 -1.18
CA VAL A 77 22.13 -7.65 -1.27
C VAL A 77 22.64 -6.22 -1.48
N ARG A 78 23.67 -5.82 -0.74
CA ARG A 78 24.28 -4.50 -0.88
C ARG A 78 24.84 -4.26 -2.26
N ASP A 79 25.59 -5.24 -2.78
CA ASP A 79 26.25 -5.12 -4.09
C ASP A 79 25.24 -5.00 -5.23
N ARG A 80 24.14 -5.78 -5.18
CA ARG A 80 23.03 -5.67 -6.14
C ARG A 80 22.32 -4.32 -6.08
N ILE A 81 22.15 -3.74 -4.89
CA ILE A 81 21.58 -2.40 -4.74
C ILE A 81 22.50 -1.34 -5.37
N PHE A 82 23.83 -1.45 -5.17
CA PHE A 82 24.79 -0.54 -5.82
C PHE A 82 24.83 -0.72 -7.33
N GLN A 83 24.79 -1.97 -7.83
CA GLN A 83 24.69 -2.23 -9.27
C GLN A 83 23.43 -1.60 -9.86
N LYS A 84 22.29 -1.74 -9.19
CA LYS A 84 21.05 -1.09 -9.62
C LYS A 84 21.16 0.42 -9.66
N SER A 85 21.86 1.05 -8.71
CA SER A 85 22.06 2.51 -8.72
C SER A 85 22.96 2.99 -9.84
N LEU A 86 23.95 2.18 -10.26
CA LEU A 86 24.82 2.46 -11.40
C LEU A 86 24.14 2.19 -12.75
N HIS A 87 23.25 1.21 -12.78
CA HIS A 87 22.48 0.81 -13.97
C HIS A 87 20.96 0.91 -13.73
N PRO A 88 20.42 2.12 -13.53
CA PRO A 88 19.05 2.32 -13.06
C PRO A 88 17.99 1.81 -14.04
N ALA A 89 18.30 1.67 -15.32
CA ALA A 89 17.39 1.15 -16.34
C ALA A 89 17.40 -0.38 -16.46
N SER A 90 18.30 -1.10 -15.73
CA SER A 90 18.31 -2.56 -15.76
C SER A 90 16.99 -3.13 -15.22
N LEU A 91 16.54 -4.22 -15.81
CA LEU A 91 15.42 -5.00 -15.30
C LEU A 91 15.97 -6.15 -14.44
N PRO A 92 15.17 -6.65 -13.46
CA PRO A 92 15.56 -7.85 -12.71
C PRO A 92 15.77 -9.04 -13.65
N GLU A 93 16.94 -9.65 -13.59
CA GLU A 93 17.30 -10.80 -14.44
C GLU A 93 16.99 -12.13 -13.75
N SER A 94 16.85 -12.11 -12.43
CA SER A 94 16.57 -13.27 -11.59
C SER A 94 15.42 -13.01 -10.61
N ALA A 95 14.89 -14.08 -10.01
CA ALA A 95 13.91 -13.95 -8.94
C ALA A 95 14.49 -13.22 -7.72
N GLU A 96 15.79 -13.44 -7.45
CA GLU A 96 16.50 -12.78 -6.36
C GLU A 96 16.61 -11.27 -6.58
N ASP A 97 16.93 -10.83 -7.81
CA ASP A 97 16.98 -9.40 -8.14
C ASP A 97 15.62 -8.74 -7.95
N LEU A 98 14.57 -9.40 -8.40
CA LEU A 98 13.21 -8.93 -8.21
C LEU A 98 12.84 -8.80 -6.73
N LEU A 99 13.20 -9.79 -5.90
CA LEU A 99 12.94 -9.75 -4.46
C LEU A 99 13.70 -8.61 -3.79
N ILE A 100 14.94 -8.33 -4.20
CA ILE A 100 15.72 -7.20 -3.68
C ILE A 100 15.06 -5.87 -4.10
N GLU A 101 14.70 -5.70 -5.38
CA GLU A 101 14.01 -4.49 -5.83
C GLU A 101 12.70 -4.25 -5.08
N GLN A 102 11.93 -5.30 -4.85
CA GLN A 102 10.70 -5.23 -4.05
C GLN A 102 10.97 -4.90 -2.57
N ALA A 103 12.06 -5.43 -1.99
CA ALA A 103 12.46 -5.11 -0.62
C ALA A 103 12.89 -3.64 -0.49
N VAL A 104 13.66 -3.14 -1.46
CA VAL A 104 14.07 -1.73 -1.55
C VAL A 104 12.84 -0.83 -1.70
N ALA A 105 11.89 -1.16 -2.58
CA ALA A 105 10.66 -0.38 -2.77
C ALA A 105 9.83 -0.27 -1.49
N ARG A 106 9.72 -1.36 -0.70
CA ARG A 106 9.08 -1.34 0.64
C ARG A 106 9.77 -0.35 1.57
N GLN A 107 11.10 -0.40 1.60
CA GLN A 107 11.88 0.48 2.48
C GLN A 107 11.80 1.95 2.04
N ILE A 108 11.81 2.22 0.74
CA ILE A 108 11.60 3.56 0.17
C ILE A 108 10.26 4.13 0.64
N MET A 109 9.18 3.39 0.46
CA MET A 109 7.83 3.83 0.88
C MET A 109 7.77 4.10 2.38
N ARG A 110 8.37 3.23 3.21
CA ARG A 110 8.43 3.43 4.67
C ARG A 110 9.18 4.71 5.06
N LEU A 111 10.38 4.90 4.51
CA LEU A 111 11.21 6.08 4.81
C LEU A 111 10.53 7.36 4.33
N SER A 112 10.04 7.38 3.09
CA SER A 112 9.37 8.55 2.52
C SER A 112 8.10 8.92 3.28
N MET A 113 7.33 7.92 3.74
CA MET A 113 6.15 8.17 4.58
C MET A 113 6.54 8.68 5.97
N ALA A 114 7.57 8.09 6.60
CA ALA A 114 8.08 8.54 7.89
C ALA A 114 8.59 9.99 7.84
N GLN A 115 9.35 10.36 6.79
CA GLN A 115 9.81 11.73 6.56
C GLN A 115 8.63 12.69 6.36
N THR A 116 7.60 12.25 5.63
CA THR A 116 6.40 13.05 5.41
C THR A 116 5.68 13.29 6.72
N GLN A 117 5.51 12.29 7.57
CA GLN A 117 4.86 12.45 8.87
C GLN A 117 5.68 13.26 9.87
N ALA A 118 7.00 13.13 9.84
CA ALA A 118 7.87 13.97 10.66
C ALA A 118 7.70 15.46 10.33
N ARG A 119 7.48 15.78 9.04
CA ARG A 119 7.23 17.15 8.56
C ARG A 119 5.79 17.61 8.78
N TRP A 120 4.83 16.69 8.74
CA TRP A 120 3.40 16.93 8.97
C TRP A 120 2.84 15.94 10.00
N PRO A 121 3.09 16.14 11.31
CA PRO A 121 2.75 15.18 12.37
C PRO A 121 1.26 14.81 12.46
N ASN A 122 0.39 15.71 12.00
CA ASN A 122 -1.06 15.50 12.04
C ASN A 122 -1.62 14.75 10.82
N LEU A 123 -0.77 14.29 9.91
CA LEU A 123 -1.20 13.68 8.65
C LEU A 123 -1.90 12.31 8.85
N GLY A 124 -1.42 11.51 9.82
CA GLY A 124 -1.97 10.17 10.07
C GLY A 124 -1.63 9.14 8.99
N TYR A 125 -2.29 7.99 9.05
CA TYR A 125 -2.11 6.84 8.13
C TYR A 125 -3.41 6.36 7.46
N SER A 126 -4.51 7.05 7.69
CA SER A 126 -5.82 6.66 7.17
C SER A 126 -6.24 7.61 6.06
N PHE A 127 -6.25 7.10 4.85
CA PHE A 127 -6.60 7.82 3.62
C PHE A 127 -7.55 6.97 2.77
N GLU A 128 -8.40 7.62 1.98
CA GLU A 128 -9.32 6.99 1.04
C GLU A 128 -9.56 7.92 -0.17
N PRO A 129 -9.05 7.55 -1.35
CA PRO A 129 -8.20 6.41 -1.67
C PRO A 129 -6.69 6.66 -1.48
N MET A 130 -5.88 5.61 -1.71
CA MET A 130 -4.44 5.70 -1.91
C MET A 130 -4.10 5.46 -3.37
N LEU A 131 -3.44 6.42 -4.01
CA LEU A 131 -2.95 6.35 -5.38
C LEU A 131 -1.45 6.07 -5.38
N VAL A 132 -1.04 4.96 -5.99
CA VAL A 132 0.36 4.55 -6.04
C VAL A 132 0.85 4.46 -7.47
N SER A 133 2.03 5.00 -7.72
CA SER A 133 2.71 5.04 -9.02
C SER A 133 4.18 4.61 -8.87
N GLY A 134 4.83 4.39 -10.00
CA GLY A 134 6.23 4.01 -10.10
C GLY A 134 6.44 2.56 -10.50
N ALA A 135 7.30 2.34 -11.51
CA ALA A 135 7.44 1.07 -12.20
C ALA A 135 7.74 -0.12 -11.27
N ALA A 136 8.62 0.05 -10.28
CA ALA A 136 8.98 -1.00 -9.33
C ALA A 136 7.78 -1.52 -8.52
N VAL A 137 6.74 -0.70 -8.35
CA VAL A 137 5.53 -1.06 -7.59
C VAL A 137 4.39 -1.48 -8.51
N THR A 138 4.26 -0.86 -9.69
CA THR A 138 3.11 -1.05 -10.58
C THR A 138 3.31 -2.13 -11.66
N HIS A 139 4.55 -2.50 -11.99
CA HIS A 139 4.90 -3.51 -13.00
C HIS A 139 5.47 -4.79 -12.39
N THR A 140 4.87 -5.25 -11.31
CA THR A 140 5.21 -6.54 -10.71
C THR A 140 4.63 -7.71 -11.52
N PRO A 141 5.22 -8.91 -11.44
CA PRO A 141 4.70 -10.10 -12.12
C PRO A 141 3.24 -10.41 -11.77
N THR A 142 2.82 -10.14 -10.54
CA THR A 142 1.44 -10.33 -10.09
C THR A 142 0.92 -9.13 -9.31
N PRO A 143 -0.38 -8.77 -9.44
CA PRO A 143 -0.98 -7.67 -8.67
C PRO A 143 -0.86 -7.87 -7.15
N GLN A 144 -0.82 -9.10 -6.69
CA GLN A 144 -0.65 -9.45 -5.28
C GLN A 144 0.70 -8.99 -4.73
N GLN A 145 1.75 -9.06 -5.54
CA GLN A 145 3.07 -8.54 -5.16
C GLN A 145 3.06 -7.01 -5.00
N SER A 146 2.39 -6.27 -5.90
CA SER A 146 2.16 -4.84 -5.74
C SER A 146 1.42 -4.53 -4.45
N LEU A 147 0.32 -5.27 -4.19
CA LEU A 147 -0.48 -5.08 -2.98
C LEU A 147 0.34 -5.32 -1.72
N MET A 148 1.11 -6.42 -1.66
CA MET A 148 1.99 -6.71 -0.52
C MET A 148 3.01 -5.61 -0.28
N MET A 149 3.68 -5.12 -1.33
CA MET A 149 4.65 -4.02 -1.18
C MET A 149 4.02 -2.76 -0.60
N ILE A 150 2.83 -2.41 -1.07
CA ILE A 150 2.10 -1.22 -0.61
C ILE A 150 1.67 -1.37 0.85
N LEU A 151 1.11 -2.53 1.22
CA LEU A 151 0.70 -2.82 2.60
C LEU A 151 1.87 -2.85 3.58
N ASP A 152 3.03 -3.36 3.14
CA ASP A 152 4.25 -3.43 3.93
C ASP A 152 4.95 -2.06 4.06
N GLY A 153 4.98 -1.31 2.96
CA GLY A 153 5.67 -0.04 2.86
C GLY A 153 4.89 1.13 3.46
N LEU A 154 3.63 1.30 3.09
CA LEU A 154 2.82 2.44 3.52
C LEU A 154 2.07 2.17 4.83
N GLN A 155 1.81 0.93 5.16
CA GLN A 155 1.12 0.51 6.39
C GLN A 155 -0.18 1.27 6.66
N PRO A 156 -1.14 1.25 5.74
CA PRO A 156 -2.41 1.95 5.93
C PRO A 156 -3.15 1.48 7.18
N ILE A 157 -3.99 2.36 7.73
CA ILE A 157 -4.89 2.09 8.85
C ILE A 157 -6.32 2.36 8.41
N GLY A 158 -7.25 1.56 8.88
CA GLY A 158 -8.67 1.72 8.57
C GLY A 158 -9.05 1.09 7.24
N LEU A 159 -10.04 1.69 6.55
CA LEU A 159 -10.53 1.24 5.26
C LEU A 159 -9.98 2.16 4.16
N THR A 160 -9.37 1.58 3.14
CA THR A 160 -8.83 2.29 1.98
C THR A 160 -8.98 1.50 0.69
N THR A 161 -9.18 2.20 -0.42
CA THR A 161 -9.06 1.64 -1.77
C THR A 161 -7.66 1.97 -2.31
N ILE A 162 -6.93 0.95 -2.74
CA ILE A 162 -5.61 1.10 -3.36
C ILE A 162 -5.77 1.12 -4.87
N ILE A 163 -5.26 2.19 -5.49
CA ILE A 163 -5.36 2.45 -6.92
C ILE A 163 -3.95 2.58 -7.48
N LEU A 164 -3.66 1.86 -8.57
CA LEU A 164 -2.37 1.94 -9.27
C LEU A 164 -2.46 2.80 -10.51
N ASP A 165 -1.51 3.71 -10.66
CA ASP A 165 -1.20 4.41 -11.91
C ASP A 165 -0.11 3.65 -12.67
N GLN A 166 -0.52 2.63 -13.41
CA GLN A 166 0.41 1.80 -14.19
C GLN A 166 1.01 2.52 -15.39
N ASN A 167 0.35 3.57 -15.87
CA ASN A 167 0.71 4.29 -17.08
C ASN A 167 1.41 5.63 -16.81
N GLY A 168 1.65 5.99 -15.54
CA GLY A 168 2.30 7.24 -15.16
C GLY A 168 1.48 8.48 -15.54
N LEU A 169 0.15 8.39 -15.56
CA LEU A 169 -0.75 9.47 -16.01
C LEU A 169 -0.89 10.59 -14.98
N THR A 170 -0.71 10.28 -13.71
CA THR A 170 -0.94 11.22 -12.60
C THR A 170 -0.24 12.56 -12.77
N PRO A 171 1.05 12.65 -13.17
CA PRO A 171 1.70 13.93 -13.38
C PRO A 171 1.09 14.74 -14.52
N ALA A 172 0.75 14.10 -15.65
CA ALA A 172 0.14 14.76 -16.80
C ALA A 172 -1.25 15.30 -16.45
N LEU A 173 -2.08 14.49 -15.81
CA LEU A 173 -3.40 14.89 -15.37
C LEU A 173 -3.34 16.03 -14.33
N GLY A 174 -2.39 15.99 -13.41
CA GLY A 174 -2.17 17.07 -12.47
C GLY A 174 -1.64 18.37 -13.10
N ALA A 175 -1.01 18.29 -14.27
CA ALA A 175 -0.67 19.48 -15.05
C ALA A 175 -1.91 20.09 -15.72
N ILE A 176 -2.81 19.24 -16.23
CA ILE A 176 -4.00 19.64 -16.97
C ILE A 176 -5.13 20.09 -16.03
N ALA A 177 -5.23 19.56 -14.82
CA ALA A 177 -6.33 19.82 -13.87
C ALA A 177 -6.61 21.32 -13.60
N SER A 178 -5.60 22.17 -13.75
CA SER A 178 -5.75 23.62 -13.58
C SER A 178 -6.40 24.33 -14.79
N PHE A 179 -6.37 23.70 -15.97
CA PHE A 179 -6.91 24.26 -17.22
C PHE A 179 -8.22 23.57 -17.62
N ASN A 180 -8.32 22.29 -17.34
CA ASN A 180 -9.49 21.46 -17.64
C ASN A 180 -9.70 20.46 -16.50
N SER A 181 -10.68 20.73 -15.66
CA SER A 181 -11.01 19.86 -14.51
C SER A 181 -11.82 18.60 -14.90
N ILE A 182 -12.41 18.58 -16.09
CA ILE A 182 -13.25 17.47 -16.55
C ILE A 182 -12.37 16.31 -17.03
N LEU A 183 -11.30 16.59 -17.78
CA LEU A 183 -10.45 15.55 -18.35
C LEU A 183 -9.82 14.62 -17.30
N PRO A 184 -9.24 15.10 -16.18
CA PRO A 184 -8.75 14.20 -15.12
C PRO A 184 -9.83 13.29 -14.55
N VAL A 185 -11.07 13.76 -14.40
CA VAL A 185 -12.18 12.92 -13.92
C VAL A 185 -12.51 11.83 -14.94
N GLN A 186 -12.67 12.20 -16.21
CA GLN A 186 -12.98 11.25 -17.28
C GLN A 186 -11.90 10.17 -17.42
N VAL A 187 -10.62 10.54 -17.35
CA VAL A 187 -9.51 9.58 -17.42
C VAL A 187 -9.49 8.70 -16.16
N PHE A 188 -9.75 9.25 -14.98
CA PHE A 188 -9.80 8.48 -13.75
C PHE A 188 -10.94 7.44 -13.77
N GLU A 189 -12.08 7.78 -14.34
CA GLU A 189 -13.26 6.91 -14.46
C GLU A 189 -13.18 5.94 -15.65
N SER A 190 -12.30 6.17 -16.62
CA SER A 190 -12.19 5.35 -17.84
C SER A 190 -11.59 3.95 -17.65
N GLY A 191 -11.10 3.63 -16.43
CA GLY A 191 -10.36 2.41 -16.15
C GLY A 191 -8.86 2.49 -16.49
N ALA A 192 -8.33 3.67 -16.83
CA ALA A 192 -6.89 3.90 -17.05
C ALA A 192 -6.06 3.72 -15.76
N PHE A 193 -6.71 3.80 -14.62
CA PHE A 193 -6.17 3.50 -13.31
C PHE A 193 -6.70 2.16 -12.82
N LEU A 194 -5.81 1.31 -12.29
CA LEU A 194 -6.17 -0.02 -11.84
C LEU A 194 -6.62 0.01 -10.37
N SER A 195 -7.88 -0.33 -10.11
CA SER A 195 -8.33 -0.61 -8.73
C SER A 195 -7.72 -1.92 -8.26
N LEU A 196 -6.73 -1.84 -7.36
CA LEU A 196 -5.97 -3.01 -6.92
C LEU A 196 -6.73 -3.82 -5.87
N ALA A 197 -7.17 -3.19 -4.80
CA ALA A 197 -7.95 -3.81 -3.74
C ALA A 197 -8.66 -2.77 -2.86
N THR A 198 -9.79 -3.13 -2.28
CA THR A 198 -10.29 -2.48 -1.07
C THR A 198 -9.67 -3.16 0.13
N VAL A 199 -8.98 -2.41 0.99
CA VAL A 199 -8.23 -2.97 2.13
C VAL A 199 -8.77 -2.45 3.44
N ILE A 200 -8.93 -3.36 4.41
CA ILE A 200 -9.30 -3.07 5.78
C ILE A 200 -8.12 -3.42 6.69
N CYS A 201 -7.56 -2.41 7.37
CA CYS A 201 -6.40 -2.56 8.25
C CYS A 201 -6.77 -2.21 9.69
N PRO A 202 -7.28 -3.16 10.49
CA PRO A 202 -7.60 -2.94 11.90
C PRO A 202 -6.32 -2.77 12.73
N VAL A 203 -6.42 -1.96 13.76
CA VAL A 203 -5.38 -1.84 14.80
C VAL A 203 -5.85 -2.58 16.04
N SER A 204 -5.03 -3.51 16.55
CA SER A 204 -5.38 -4.32 17.71
C SER A 204 -4.19 -4.49 18.65
N SER A 205 -4.46 -4.41 19.96
CA SER A 205 -3.52 -4.74 21.03
C SER A 205 -3.55 -6.22 21.44
N ALA A 206 -4.37 -7.03 20.77
CA ALA A 206 -4.51 -8.46 21.06
C ALA A 206 -3.22 -9.24 20.75
N ARG A 207 -3.09 -10.43 21.34
CA ARG A 207 -1.98 -11.35 21.07
C ARG A 207 -2.11 -11.98 19.68
N GLU A 208 -0.98 -12.31 19.06
CA GLU A 208 -0.94 -13.06 17.81
C GLU A 208 -1.76 -14.34 17.89
N GLY A 209 -2.52 -14.65 16.83
CA GLY A 209 -3.37 -15.83 16.71
C GLY A 209 -4.72 -15.74 17.43
N THR A 210 -5.04 -14.64 18.11
CA THR A 210 -6.36 -14.48 18.74
C THR A 210 -7.36 -13.80 17.81
N PRO A 211 -8.66 -14.14 17.88
CA PRO A 211 -9.70 -13.43 17.14
C PRO A 211 -9.76 -11.95 17.52
N ILE A 212 -9.79 -11.08 16.52
CA ILE A 212 -9.84 -9.63 16.69
C ILE A 212 -11.02 -8.96 15.99
N LEU A 213 -11.60 -9.66 15.01
CA LEU A 213 -12.67 -9.10 14.19
C LEU A 213 -13.54 -10.23 13.65
N HIS A 214 -14.86 -10.05 13.70
CA HIS A 214 -15.81 -10.79 12.88
C HIS A 214 -16.22 -9.95 11.69
N ALA A 215 -16.08 -10.51 10.49
CA ALA A 215 -16.45 -9.86 9.23
C ALA A 215 -17.55 -10.67 8.55
N ARG A 216 -18.60 -9.98 8.07
CA ARG A 216 -19.67 -10.56 7.30
C ARG A 216 -19.81 -9.79 6.01
N LEU A 217 -19.59 -10.47 4.89
CA LEU A 217 -19.74 -9.93 3.55
C LEU A 217 -21.09 -10.38 2.97
N GLN A 218 -21.94 -9.43 2.67
CA GLN A 218 -23.23 -9.65 2.03
C GLN A 218 -23.14 -9.23 0.55
N TYR A 219 -23.45 -10.15 -0.33
CA TYR A 219 -23.50 -9.92 -1.77
C TYR A 219 -24.84 -9.33 -2.22
N GLU A 220 -24.88 -8.78 -3.44
CA GLU A 220 -26.11 -8.20 -3.99
C GLU A 220 -27.23 -9.24 -4.20
N ASN A 221 -26.88 -10.52 -4.40
CA ASN A 221 -27.84 -11.62 -4.50
C ASN A 221 -28.42 -12.08 -3.16
N GLY A 222 -27.97 -11.47 -2.06
CA GLY A 222 -28.41 -11.81 -0.70
C GLY A 222 -27.61 -12.91 -0.01
N GLU A 223 -26.68 -13.57 -0.70
CA GLU A 223 -25.75 -14.52 -0.08
C GLU A 223 -24.82 -13.81 0.90
N GLU A 224 -24.35 -14.52 1.91
CA GLU A 224 -23.46 -13.99 2.93
C GLU A 224 -22.32 -14.96 3.23
N ASP A 225 -21.10 -14.40 3.35
CA ASP A 225 -19.95 -15.09 3.89
C ASP A 225 -19.55 -14.50 5.23
N VAL A 226 -19.20 -15.36 6.19
CA VAL A 226 -18.77 -14.95 7.53
C VAL A 226 -17.35 -15.41 7.77
N PHE A 227 -16.53 -14.49 8.29
CA PHE A 227 -15.11 -14.70 8.54
C PHE A 227 -14.76 -14.33 9.97
N GLU A 228 -13.97 -15.17 10.62
CA GLU A 228 -13.25 -14.83 11.83
C GLU A 228 -11.83 -14.40 11.47
N VAL A 229 -11.42 -13.22 11.90
CA VAL A 229 -10.12 -12.64 11.57
C VAL A 229 -9.20 -12.70 12.79
N LEU A 230 -8.09 -13.40 12.64
CA LEU A 230 -7.10 -13.57 13.69
C LEU A 230 -6.01 -12.50 13.60
N LYS A 231 -5.53 -12.02 14.73
CA LYS A 231 -4.35 -11.16 14.80
C LYS A 231 -3.14 -11.85 14.15
N GLY A 232 -2.43 -11.12 13.30
CA GLY A 232 -1.29 -11.64 12.52
C GLY A 232 -1.66 -12.24 11.16
N SER A 233 -2.97 -12.35 10.85
CA SER A 233 -3.42 -12.90 9.58
C SER A 233 -3.59 -11.82 8.49
N LEU A 234 -3.58 -12.29 7.26
CA LEU A 234 -3.99 -11.58 6.07
C LEU A 234 -5.08 -12.42 5.41
N LEU A 235 -6.24 -11.83 5.14
CA LEU A 235 -7.40 -12.54 4.63
C LEU A 235 -7.90 -11.87 3.35
N SER A 236 -7.96 -12.63 2.25
CA SER A 236 -8.61 -12.22 1.02
C SER A 236 -10.10 -12.56 1.09
N LEU A 237 -10.95 -11.56 0.87
CA LEU A 237 -12.40 -11.73 0.76
C LEU A 237 -12.75 -12.01 -0.72
N PRO A 238 -13.65 -12.97 -1.00
CA PRO A 238 -13.95 -13.40 -2.36
C PRO A 238 -14.87 -12.42 -3.11
N LEU A 239 -14.39 -11.18 -3.31
CA LEU A 239 -15.11 -10.12 -4.01
C LEU A 239 -14.41 -9.81 -5.34
N ARG A 240 -15.01 -10.22 -6.46
CA ARG A 240 -14.43 -10.04 -7.80
C ARG A 240 -14.29 -8.56 -8.17
N LEU A 241 -13.40 -8.26 -9.11
CA LEU A 241 -13.19 -6.92 -9.66
C LEU A 241 -14.52 -6.29 -10.10
N GLY A 242 -14.79 -5.08 -9.62
CA GLY A 242 -15.98 -4.29 -9.94
C GLY A 242 -17.27 -4.76 -9.25
N VAL A 243 -17.26 -5.93 -8.61
CA VAL A 243 -18.42 -6.42 -7.84
C VAL A 243 -18.49 -5.66 -6.52
N THR A 244 -19.69 -5.20 -6.17
CA THR A 244 -19.95 -4.55 -4.89
C THR A 244 -20.56 -5.52 -3.88
N GLY A 245 -20.25 -5.28 -2.61
CA GLY A 245 -20.84 -5.99 -1.50
C GLY A 245 -20.97 -5.08 -0.28
N LYS A 246 -21.71 -5.52 0.69
CA LYS A 246 -21.87 -4.82 1.97
C LYS A 246 -21.10 -5.56 3.05
N LEU A 247 -20.06 -4.93 3.59
CA LEU A 247 -19.21 -5.51 4.61
C LEU A 247 -19.63 -5.00 5.99
N TYR A 248 -19.96 -5.92 6.87
CA TYR A 248 -20.25 -5.65 8.28
C TYR A 248 -19.04 -6.11 9.10
N LEU A 249 -18.56 -5.23 9.97
CA LEU A 249 -17.37 -5.48 10.77
C LEU A 249 -17.71 -5.32 12.25
N GLN A 250 -17.47 -6.36 13.02
CA GLN A 250 -17.61 -6.35 14.48
C GLN A 250 -16.22 -6.49 15.11
N ALA A 251 -15.66 -5.36 15.54
CA ALA A 251 -14.37 -5.35 16.23
C ALA A 251 -14.52 -5.97 17.64
N LEU A 252 -13.60 -6.84 18.00
CA LEU A 252 -13.51 -7.43 19.33
C LEU A 252 -12.73 -6.49 20.27
N ARG A 253 -12.75 -6.82 21.58
CA ARG A 253 -12.13 -5.99 22.62
C ARG A 253 -10.67 -5.68 22.30
N GLY A 254 -10.29 -4.41 22.39
CA GLY A 254 -8.92 -3.93 22.13
C GLY A 254 -8.60 -3.78 20.63
N THR A 255 -9.61 -3.84 19.76
CA THR A 255 -9.47 -3.65 18.31
C THR A 255 -10.25 -2.44 17.86
N THR A 256 -9.63 -1.62 17.02
CA THR A 256 -10.25 -0.50 16.32
C THR A 256 -10.04 -0.66 14.81
N ILE A 257 -11.06 -0.32 14.01
CA ILE A 257 -10.96 -0.38 12.55
C ILE A 257 -10.56 1.00 12.04
N ASP A 258 -11.48 1.94 12.08
CA ASP A 258 -11.24 3.36 11.79
C ASP A 258 -12.18 4.17 12.69
N PRO A 259 -11.66 5.10 13.52
CA PRO A 259 -12.48 5.88 14.43
C PRO A 259 -13.50 6.78 13.71
N ARG A 260 -13.33 7.00 12.39
CA ARG A 260 -14.25 7.79 11.56
C ARG A 260 -15.39 6.96 10.97
N LEU A 261 -15.29 5.63 11.00
CA LEU A 261 -16.32 4.74 10.49
C LEU A 261 -17.39 4.51 11.55
N ARG A 262 -18.67 4.72 11.19
CA ARG A 262 -19.80 4.39 12.06
C ARG A 262 -20.24 2.96 11.80
N PRO A 263 -20.13 2.03 12.76
CA PRO A 263 -20.31 0.59 12.51
C PRO A 263 -21.76 0.13 12.24
N ALA A 264 -22.77 0.95 12.51
CA ALA A 264 -24.16 0.49 12.59
C ALA A 264 -24.83 0.08 11.27
N GLY A 265 -24.21 0.31 10.09
CA GLY A 265 -24.90 0.11 8.80
C GLY A 265 -24.19 -0.78 7.79
N GLY A 266 -22.99 -1.28 8.10
CA GLY A 266 -22.11 -1.93 7.12
C GLY A 266 -21.54 -0.95 6.09
N PHE A 267 -20.44 -1.34 5.43
CA PHE A 267 -19.74 -0.52 4.46
C PHE A 267 -19.96 -1.09 3.06
N LYS A 268 -20.36 -0.26 2.12
CA LYS A 268 -20.32 -0.64 0.71
C LYS A 268 -18.85 -0.69 0.29
N ILE A 269 -18.40 -1.85 -0.17
CA ILE A 269 -17.06 -2.07 -0.69
C ILE A 269 -17.14 -2.58 -2.12
N THR A 270 -16.12 -2.31 -2.90
CA THR A 270 -15.99 -2.80 -4.28
C THR A 270 -14.70 -3.61 -4.40
N GLY A 271 -14.78 -4.79 -5.00
CA GLY A 271 -13.61 -5.61 -5.25
C GLY A 271 -12.69 -4.96 -6.27
N GLY A 272 -11.38 -4.93 -5.97
CA GLY A 272 -10.33 -4.65 -6.94
C GLY A 272 -9.86 -5.92 -7.65
N ILE A 273 -8.74 -5.84 -8.37
CA ILE A 273 -8.15 -7.01 -9.07
C ILE A 273 -7.69 -8.09 -8.07
N CYS A 274 -7.27 -7.68 -6.86
CA CYS A 274 -6.99 -8.56 -5.72
C CYS A 274 -8.20 -8.70 -4.78
N GLY A 275 -9.41 -8.34 -5.22
CA GLY A 275 -10.61 -8.42 -4.41
C GLY A 275 -10.69 -7.36 -3.32
N ALA A 276 -11.14 -7.79 -2.15
CA ALA A 276 -11.05 -7.02 -0.91
C ALA A 276 -10.20 -7.81 0.11
N VAL A 277 -9.43 -7.11 0.94
CA VAL A 277 -8.44 -7.73 1.82
C VAL A 277 -8.56 -7.18 3.23
N ILE A 278 -8.54 -8.06 4.24
CA ILE A 278 -8.39 -7.66 5.64
C ILE A 278 -6.95 -7.93 6.06
N ASP A 279 -6.19 -6.86 6.34
CA ASP A 279 -4.82 -6.94 6.82
C ASP A 279 -4.76 -6.78 8.34
N ALA A 280 -4.84 -7.89 9.05
CA ALA A 280 -4.81 -7.98 10.51
C ALA A 280 -3.40 -8.21 11.08
N ARG A 281 -2.35 -8.06 10.27
CA ARG A 281 -0.94 -8.27 10.68
C ARG A 281 -0.46 -7.31 11.77
N GLY A 282 -1.12 -6.19 11.92
CA GLY A 282 -0.83 -5.16 12.92
C GLY A 282 -0.24 -3.88 12.35
N ARG A 283 -0.40 -2.80 13.12
CA ARG A 283 0.14 -1.48 12.80
C ARG A 283 0.75 -0.84 14.07
N PRO A 284 2.06 -0.54 14.08
CA PRO A 284 3.03 -0.83 13.01
C PRO A 284 3.24 -2.34 12.79
N LEU A 285 3.62 -2.72 11.56
CA LEU A 285 3.91 -4.12 11.24
C LEU A 285 5.24 -4.55 11.90
N ASN A 286 5.15 -5.48 12.83
CA ASN A 286 6.30 -6.03 13.55
C ASN A 286 6.66 -7.40 12.95
N LEU A 287 7.87 -7.48 12.38
CA LEU A 287 8.42 -8.74 11.86
C LEU A 287 9.26 -9.43 12.95
N PRO A 288 9.22 -10.77 13.03
CA PRO A 288 10.10 -11.52 13.93
C PRO A 288 11.57 -11.20 13.68
N VAL A 289 12.35 -11.13 14.77
CA VAL A 289 13.81 -10.95 14.69
C VAL A 289 14.48 -12.21 14.14
N GLU A 290 13.95 -13.38 14.48
CA GLU A 290 14.44 -14.67 14.00
C GLU A 290 14.19 -14.83 12.49
N ASP A 291 15.26 -14.98 11.73
CA ASP A 291 15.26 -15.00 10.28
C ASP A 291 14.39 -16.12 9.67
N ALA A 292 14.49 -17.33 10.19
CA ALA A 292 13.73 -18.47 9.68
C ALA A 292 12.22 -18.25 9.83
N ARG A 293 11.79 -17.85 11.03
CA ARG A 293 10.38 -17.55 11.34
C ARG A 293 9.86 -16.39 10.52
N ARG A 294 10.68 -15.34 10.34
CA ARG A 294 10.31 -14.18 9.52
C ARG A 294 10.08 -14.57 8.07
N ARG A 295 10.99 -15.34 7.45
CA ARG A 295 10.87 -15.80 6.06
C ARG A 295 9.64 -16.70 5.86
N GLU A 296 9.38 -17.59 6.79
CA GLU A 296 8.17 -18.42 6.76
C GLU A 296 6.89 -17.57 6.81
N LEU A 297 6.87 -16.57 7.68
CA LEU A 297 5.73 -15.68 7.82
C LEU A 297 5.48 -14.84 6.55
N LEU A 298 6.55 -14.32 5.92
CA LEU A 298 6.44 -13.60 4.65
C LEU A 298 5.87 -14.48 3.54
N LYS A 299 6.32 -15.74 3.43
CA LYS A 299 5.77 -16.72 2.48
C LYS A 299 4.31 -17.02 2.76
N LYS A 300 3.94 -17.22 4.02
CA LYS A 300 2.55 -17.48 4.43
C LYS A 300 1.63 -16.32 4.03
N TRP A 301 2.06 -15.07 4.22
CA TRP A 301 1.26 -13.92 3.83
C TRP A 301 1.15 -13.75 2.31
N ALA A 302 2.22 -14.02 1.56
CA ALA A 302 2.16 -14.02 0.10
C ALA A 302 1.12 -15.04 -0.41
N LEU A 303 1.19 -16.28 0.08
CA LEU A 303 0.22 -17.34 -0.25
C LEU A 303 -1.22 -16.96 0.12
N ALA A 304 -1.45 -16.26 1.23
CA ALA A 304 -2.77 -15.82 1.66
C ALA A 304 -3.44 -14.82 0.69
N LEU A 305 -2.65 -14.13 -0.14
CA LEU A 305 -3.14 -13.26 -1.22
C LEU A 305 -3.20 -13.97 -2.58
N GLY A 306 -2.79 -15.22 -2.67
CA GLY A 306 -2.72 -15.96 -3.95
C GLY A 306 -1.46 -15.63 -4.76
N GLY A 307 -0.37 -15.25 -4.07
CA GLY A 307 0.95 -14.97 -4.64
C GLY A 307 1.88 -16.18 -4.62
#